data_bdf67397a957b5df8d7c5c94f814f818
#
_entry.id   bdf67397a957b5df8d7c5c94f814f818
#
_cell.length_a   1.000
_cell.length_b   1.000
_cell.length_c   1.000
_cell.angle_alpha   90.00
_cell.angle_beta   90.00
_cell.angle_gamma   90.00
#
_symmetry.space_group_name_H-M   'P 1'
#
loop_
_entity.id
_entity.type
_entity.pdbx_description
1 polymer ?
#
loop_
_entity_poly.entity_id
_entity_poly.type
_entity_poly.pdbx_seq_one_letter_code
_entity_poly.pdbx_strand_id
1 'polypeptide(L)'
;MPKKCRHLLQTSDLSLDEIKLLLEKASVYANDFNAVSLETREKMHNKIIVALFFENSTRTVSSFEIASLRLGAKIVKLNMQTSSTSKGETLIDTFKNIHAMQPDAIITRHAFSSAPFKLAEFSQCPLINAGSGTSAHPTQALLDLLTLYQHFGGLENLKGKKIAFIGDVKNSRVANSNIKLLQRLGLEIMLCAPSSMLPTTSLKTTHNVEEAIAFADILMSLRTQTERHNAPIFASLKDYGNAYCITQQRLKAHAKNKEVIILHPGPVHRDIDIESAVLEDERSKVLEQVKNGVAMRMAVLEFLLLD
;
A
#
# COMPACT_ATOMS: atom_id res chain seq x y z
N MET A 1 -15.85 8.41 29.86
CA MET A 1 -15.47 8.94 28.52
C MET A 1 -15.59 7.78 27.53
N PRO A 2 -16.19 7.94 26.34
CA PRO A 2 -16.19 6.87 25.36
C PRO A 2 -14.75 6.48 25.03
N LYS A 3 -14.47 5.18 24.95
CA LYS A 3 -13.14 4.64 24.59
C LYS A 3 -12.78 5.26 23.22
N LYS A 4 -11.70 6.03 23.16
CA LYS A 4 -11.26 6.66 21.90
C LYS A 4 -10.94 5.53 20.93
N CYS A 5 -11.69 5.42 19.84
CA CYS A 5 -11.49 4.36 18.86
C CYS A 5 -10.12 4.54 18.19
N ARG A 6 -9.53 3.43 17.78
CA ARG A 6 -8.23 3.40 17.13
C ARG A 6 -8.39 3.54 15.62
N HIS A 7 -7.55 4.37 15.01
CA HIS A 7 -7.51 4.56 13.56
C HIS A 7 -6.20 4.03 12.97
N LEU A 8 -6.21 3.71 11.67
CA LEU A 8 -5.01 3.41 10.88
C LEU A 8 -4.92 4.40 9.72
N LEU A 9 -4.29 5.55 9.95
CA LEU A 9 -4.16 6.64 8.97
C LEU A 9 -2.81 6.60 8.26
N GLN A 10 -1.77 6.16 8.97
CA GLN A 10 -0.39 6.02 8.50
C GLN A 10 0.33 4.89 9.23
N THR A 11 1.49 4.47 8.76
CA THR A 11 2.24 3.35 9.35
C THR A 11 2.81 3.64 10.74
N SER A 12 3.01 4.91 11.09
CA SER A 12 3.46 5.34 12.42
C SER A 12 2.38 5.28 13.51
N ASP A 13 1.12 5.03 13.14
CA ASP A 13 0.04 4.80 14.11
C ASP A 13 0.16 3.43 14.80
N LEU A 14 1.07 2.59 14.30
CA LEU A 14 1.37 1.26 14.82
C LEU A 14 2.78 1.24 15.45
N SER A 15 2.90 0.62 16.62
CA SER A 15 4.21 0.25 17.20
C SER A 15 4.85 -0.88 16.39
N LEU A 16 6.14 -1.15 16.59
CA LEU A 16 6.82 -2.28 15.94
C LEU A 16 6.28 -3.63 16.40
N ASP A 17 5.88 -3.74 17.67
CA ASP A 17 5.28 -4.96 18.23
C ASP A 17 3.91 -5.24 17.57
N GLU A 18 3.09 -4.21 17.38
CA GLU A 18 1.81 -4.35 16.70
C GLU A 18 1.97 -4.69 15.23
N ILE A 19 2.97 -4.12 14.56
CA ILE A 19 3.32 -4.51 13.19
C ILE A 19 3.71 -5.99 13.14
N LYS A 20 4.50 -6.46 14.11
CA LYS A 20 4.88 -7.87 14.21
C LYS A 20 3.65 -8.78 14.39
N LEU A 21 2.75 -8.44 15.30
CA LEU A 21 1.48 -9.16 15.50
C LEU A 21 0.63 -9.22 14.22
N LEU A 22 0.52 -8.09 13.52
CA LEU A 22 -0.19 -8.03 12.24
C LEU A 22 0.45 -8.91 11.16
N LEU A 23 1.78 -8.96 11.08
CA LEU A 23 2.50 -9.81 10.13
C LEU A 23 2.33 -11.29 10.42
N GLU A 24 2.43 -11.68 11.70
CA GLU A 24 2.22 -13.06 12.14
C GLU A 24 0.79 -13.52 11.81
N LYS A 25 -0.21 -12.71 12.16
CA LYS A 25 -1.62 -12.99 11.85
C LYS A 25 -1.89 -13.03 10.36
N ALA A 26 -1.39 -12.04 9.61
CA ALA A 26 -1.55 -11.98 8.17
C ALA A 26 -0.84 -13.14 7.45
N SER A 27 0.28 -13.64 7.98
CA SER A 27 0.96 -14.83 7.45
C SER A 27 0.10 -16.08 7.56
N VAL A 28 -0.62 -16.25 8.68
CA VAL A 28 -1.59 -17.35 8.83
C VAL A 28 -2.65 -17.25 7.74
N TYR A 29 -3.24 -16.07 7.54
CA TYR A 29 -4.26 -15.85 6.50
C TYR A 29 -3.70 -15.98 5.08
N ALA A 30 -2.46 -15.56 4.83
CA ALA A 30 -1.84 -15.73 3.51
C ALA A 30 -1.58 -17.19 3.16
N ASN A 31 -1.32 -18.05 4.15
CA ASN A 31 -1.16 -19.49 3.94
C ASN A 31 -2.50 -20.17 3.70
N ASP A 32 -3.53 -19.84 4.49
CA ASP A 32 -4.89 -20.31 4.31
C ASP A 32 -5.90 -19.22 4.67
N PHE A 33 -6.58 -18.68 3.69
CA PHE A 33 -7.62 -17.68 3.89
C PHE A 33 -8.84 -18.18 4.70
N ASN A 34 -8.96 -19.47 4.91
CA ASN A 34 -10.02 -20.06 5.73
C ASN A 34 -9.60 -20.28 7.18
N ALA A 35 -8.33 -20.04 7.53
CA ALA A 35 -7.80 -20.17 8.90
C ALA A 35 -8.32 -19.07 9.86
N VAL A 36 -9.53 -18.58 9.63
CA VAL A 36 -10.25 -17.67 10.52
C VAL A 36 -10.89 -18.50 11.62
N SER A 37 -10.57 -18.21 12.90
CA SER A 37 -11.15 -18.93 14.03
C SER A 37 -12.67 -18.78 14.11
N LEU A 38 -13.34 -19.73 14.71
CA LEU A 38 -14.80 -19.64 14.93
C LEU A 38 -15.14 -18.41 15.76
N GLU A 39 -14.38 -18.13 16.80
CA GLU A 39 -14.55 -16.95 17.65
C GLU A 39 -14.44 -15.65 16.84
N THR A 40 -13.42 -15.52 15.99
CA THR A 40 -13.28 -14.36 15.10
C THR A 40 -14.49 -14.22 14.18
N ARG A 41 -14.93 -15.32 13.55
CA ARG A 41 -16.11 -15.31 12.66
C ARG A 41 -17.39 -14.88 13.38
N GLU A 42 -17.62 -15.38 14.59
CA GLU A 42 -18.79 -15.01 15.40
C GLU A 42 -18.78 -13.53 15.77
N LYS A 43 -17.61 -13.00 16.23
CA LYS A 43 -17.46 -11.59 16.57
C LYS A 43 -17.59 -10.67 15.35
N MET A 44 -17.15 -11.12 14.18
CA MET A 44 -17.21 -10.35 12.94
C MET A 44 -18.55 -10.43 12.20
N HIS A 45 -19.36 -11.44 12.45
CA HIS A 45 -20.59 -11.74 11.70
C HIS A 45 -21.59 -10.57 11.61
N ASN A 46 -21.69 -9.78 12.67
CA ASN A 46 -22.62 -8.64 12.73
C ASN A 46 -21.93 -7.29 12.42
N LYS A 47 -20.62 -7.30 12.12
CA LYS A 47 -19.89 -6.07 11.81
C LYS A 47 -20.23 -5.55 10.42
N ILE A 48 -20.51 -4.25 10.35
CA ILE A 48 -20.78 -3.52 9.11
C ILE A 48 -19.64 -2.57 8.83
N ILE A 49 -18.94 -2.81 7.73
CA ILE A 49 -17.81 -2.01 7.27
C ILE A 49 -18.26 -1.15 6.09
N VAL A 50 -17.98 0.15 6.11
CA VAL A 50 -18.28 1.03 4.99
C VAL A 50 -16.99 1.39 4.25
N ALA A 51 -16.95 1.09 2.94
CA ALA A 51 -15.88 1.52 2.04
C ALA A 51 -16.29 2.81 1.33
N LEU A 52 -15.78 3.95 1.81
CA LEU A 52 -16.09 5.31 1.36
C LEU A 52 -14.96 5.82 0.45
N PHE A 53 -15.10 5.65 -0.87
CA PHE A 53 -14.06 5.94 -1.84
C PHE A 53 -14.39 7.15 -2.71
N PHE A 54 -13.53 8.16 -2.63
CA PHE A 54 -13.59 9.40 -3.44
C PHE A 54 -12.66 9.35 -4.66
N GLU A 55 -11.86 8.29 -4.80
CA GLU A 55 -11.03 7.99 -5.97
C GLU A 55 -11.29 6.55 -6.43
N ASN A 56 -11.24 6.31 -7.73
CA ASN A 56 -11.33 4.97 -8.29
C ASN A 56 -10.18 4.07 -7.80
N SER A 57 -10.51 2.88 -7.33
CA SER A 57 -9.52 1.90 -6.91
C SER A 57 -10.09 0.49 -6.87
N THR A 58 -10.14 -0.16 -8.02
CA THR A 58 -10.69 -1.52 -8.15
C THR A 58 -9.98 -2.51 -7.20
N ARG A 59 -8.64 -2.58 -7.25
CA ARG A 59 -7.87 -3.54 -6.43
C ARG A 59 -8.05 -3.32 -4.93
N THR A 60 -7.94 -2.08 -4.46
CA THR A 60 -8.02 -1.81 -3.02
C THR A 60 -9.42 -2.08 -2.48
N VAL A 61 -10.47 -1.64 -3.19
CA VAL A 61 -11.86 -1.92 -2.80
C VAL A 61 -12.12 -3.41 -2.78
N SER A 62 -11.82 -4.13 -3.89
CA SER A 62 -12.07 -5.57 -3.96
C SER A 62 -11.29 -6.36 -2.92
N SER A 63 -10.05 -5.95 -2.61
CA SER A 63 -9.23 -6.60 -1.60
C SER A 63 -9.81 -6.41 -0.18
N PHE A 64 -10.33 -5.22 0.17
CA PHE A 64 -11.03 -5.01 1.43
C PHE A 64 -12.37 -5.75 1.46
N GLU A 65 -13.08 -5.79 0.33
CA GLU A 65 -14.34 -6.56 0.22
C GLU A 65 -14.11 -8.04 0.50
N ILE A 66 -13.13 -8.64 -0.20
CA ILE A 66 -12.78 -10.05 0.01
C ILE A 66 -12.33 -10.29 1.45
N ALA A 67 -11.48 -9.41 2.01
CA ALA A 67 -11.02 -9.51 3.39
C ALA A 67 -12.19 -9.49 4.41
N SER A 68 -13.13 -8.55 4.24
CA SER A 68 -14.32 -8.43 5.10
C SER A 68 -15.19 -9.69 5.04
N LEU A 69 -15.49 -10.17 3.82
CA LEU A 69 -16.31 -11.36 3.60
C LEU A 69 -15.66 -12.63 4.17
N ARG A 70 -14.33 -12.78 4.04
CA ARG A 70 -13.62 -13.93 4.62
C ARG A 70 -13.63 -13.95 6.15
N LEU A 71 -13.61 -12.77 6.77
CA LEU A 71 -13.78 -12.65 8.22
C LEU A 71 -15.24 -12.87 8.69
N GLY A 72 -16.21 -12.87 7.76
CA GLY A 72 -17.63 -12.98 8.08
C GLY A 72 -18.34 -11.64 8.27
N ALA A 73 -17.65 -10.50 8.07
CA ALA A 73 -18.23 -9.16 8.16
C ALA A 73 -18.99 -8.78 6.87
N LYS A 74 -19.90 -7.83 7.01
CA LYS A 74 -20.65 -7.24 5.88
C LYS A 74 -19.92 -5.97 5.43
N ILE A 75 -19.94 -5.71 4.12
CA ILE A 75 -19.34 -4.49 3.57
C ILE A 75 -20.31 -3.75 2.66
N VAL A 76 -20.42 -2.43 2.87
CA VAL A 76 -21.17 -1.50 2.02
C VAL A 76 -20.17 -0.64 1.26
N LYS A 77 -20.23 -0.68 -0.07
CA LYS A 77 -19.33 0.08 -0.94
C LYS A 77 -20.04 1.34 -1.45
N LEU A 78 -19.46 2.49 -1.19
CA LEU A 78 -19.94 3.79 -1.66
C LEU A 78 -18.90 4.41 -2.60
N ASN A 79 -19.29 4.55 -3.86
CA ASN A 79 -18.49 5.28 -4.85
C ASN A 79 -18.97 6.73 -4.88
N MET A 80 -18.19 7.63 -4.27
CA MET A 80 -18.56 9.03 -4.11
C MET A 80 -18.34 9.88 -5.37
N GLN A 81 -17.64 9.36 -6.39
CA GLN A 81 -17.51 10.06 -7.69
C GLN A 81 -18.83 10.17 -8.45
N THR A 82 -19.73 9.21 -8.23
CA THR A 82 -21.04 9.15 -8.90
C THR A 82 -22.20 9.52 -7.97
N SER A 83 -21.93 9.94 -6.72
CA SER A 83 -22.91 10.13 -5.66
C SER A 83 -23.11 11.62 -5.27
N SER A 84 -23.58 11.85 -4.05
CA SER A 84 -24.08 13.10 -3.47
C SER A 84 -23.13 14.30 -3.50
N THR A 85 -21.82 14.12 -3.69
CA THR A 85 -20.87 15.23 -3.88
C THR A 85 -21.21 16.12 -5.11
N SER A 86 -21.93 15.55 -6.08
CA SER A 86 -22.47 16.32 -7.21
C SER A 86 -23.58 17.30 -6.82
N LYS A 87 -24.13 17.20 -5.59
CA LYS A 87 -25.21 18.02 -5.07
C LYS A 87 -24.75 19.13 -4.11
N GLY A 88 -23.43 19.37 -4.01
CA GLY A 88 -22.86 20.43 -3.17
C GLY A 88 -22.67 20.08 -1.69
N GLU A 89 -22.81 18.80 -1.31
CA GLU A 89 -22.53 18.33 0.05
C GLU A 89 -21.03 18.39 0.35
N THR A 90 -20.64 18.84 1.55
CA THR A 90 -19.23 18.86 1.94
C THR A 90 -18.72 17.46 2.31
N LEU A 91 -17.40 17.24 2.21
CA LEU A 91 -16.77 15.99 2.66
C LEU A 91 -17.15 15.62 4.09
N ILE A 92 -17.19 16.62 4.99
CA ILE A 92 -17.49 16.40 6.41
C ILE A 92 -18.96 16.03 6.60
N ASP A 93 -19.88 16.67 5.88
CA ASP A 93 -21.31 16.36 5.99
C ASP A 93 -21.62 14.98 5.44
N THR A 94 -21.04 14.63 4.27
CA THR A 94 -21.13 13.25 3.74
C THR A 94 -20.64 12.22 4.75
N PHE A 95 -19.48 12.48 5.37
CA PHE A 95 -18.92 11.58 6.37
C PHE A 95 -19.84 11.45 7.60
N LYS A 96 -20.35 12.57 8.13
CA LYS A 96 -21.27 12.57 9.27
C LYS A 96 -22.56 11.82 8.99
N ASN A 97 -23.11 11.97 7.77
CA ASN A 97 -24.31 11.23 7.34
C ASN A 97 -24.05 9.71 7.32
N ILE A 98 -22.91 9.28 6.77
CA ILE A 98 -22.53 7.86 6.78
C ILE A 98 -22.27 7.37 8.20
N HIS A 99 -21.58 8.18 9.03
CA HIS A 99 -21.28 7.84 10.41
C HIS A 99 -22.55 7.70 11.28
N ALA A 100 -23.58 8.52 11.02
CA ALA A 100 -24.88 8.44 11.70
C ALA A 100 -25.63 7.11 11.45
N MET A 101 -25.23 6.35 10.40
CA MET A 101 -25.72 4.99 10.12
C MET A 101 -25.04 3.92 10.99
N GLN A 102 -24.13 4.32 11.88
CA GLN A 102 -23.43 3.48 12.86
C GLN A 102 -22.65 2.30 12.25
N PRO A 103 -21.74 2.53 11.28
CA PRO A 103 -20.83 1.49 10.84
C PRO A 103 -19.84 1.11 11.96
N ASP A 104 -19.39 -0.15 11.96
CA ASP A 104 -18.35 -0.61 12.88
C ASP A 104 -16.94 -0.16 12.47
N ALA A 105 -16.69 0.05 11.17
CA ALA A 105 -15.48 0.67 10.65
C ALA A 105 -15.73 1.40 9.33
N ILE A 106 -14.92 2.40 9.04
CA ILE A 106 -14.94 3.12 7.76
C ILE A 106 -13.57 3.01 7.08
N ILE A 107 -13.56 2.58 5.83
CA ILE A 107 -12.37 2.55 4.98
C ILE A 107 -12.49 3.72 4.01
N THR A 108 -11.55 4.66 4.03
CA THR A 108 -11.63 5.85 3.18
C THR A 108 -10.44 5.97 2.24
N ARG A 109 -10.69 6.44 1.01
CA ARG A 109 -9.68 6.80 0.03
C ARG A 109 -10.02 8.14 -0.58
N HIS A 110 -9.04 9.06 -0.59
CA HIS A 110 -9.27 10.44 -1.02
C HIS A 110 -8.08 11.03 -1.80
N ALA A 111 -8.36 11.97 -2.73
CA ALA A 111 -7.33 12.69 -3.47
C ALA A 111 -6.51 13.65 -2.59
N PHE A 112 -7.08 14.17 -1.50
CA PHE A 112 -6.36 15.06 -0.59
C PHE A 112 -5.69 14.29 0.55
N SER A 113 -4.41 14.61 0.79
CA SER A 113 -3.58 13.96 1.80
C SER A 113 -4.11 14.11 3.23
N SER A 114 -4.72 15.25 3.55
CA SER A 114 -5.26 15.57 4.88
C SER A 114 -6.63 14.98 5.16
N ALA A 115 -7.38 14.54 4.14
CA ALA A 115 -8.77 14.13 4.29
C ALA A 115 -9.00 13.03 5.35
N PRO A 116 -8.27 11.89 5.38
CA PRO A 116 -8.50 10.88 6.41
C PRO A 116 -8.23 11.37 7.82
N PHE A 117 -7.22 12.25 8.00
CA PHE A 117 -6.91 12.84 9.31
C PHE A 117 -8.06 13.73 9.79
N LYS A 118 -8.60 14.55 8.87
CA LYS A 118 -9.75 15.42 9.22
C LYS A 118 -11.01 14.61 9.52
N LEU A 119 -11.27 13.53 8.78
CA LEU A 119 -12.43 12.67 9.03
C LEU A 119 -12.30 11.91 10.36
N ALA A 120 -11.09 11.54 10.76
CA ALA A 120 -10.84 10.85 12.03
C ALA A 120 -11.24 11.68 13.25
N GLU A 121 -11.19 13.03 13.16
CA GLU A 121 -11.64 13.92 14.25
C GLU A 121 -13.15 13.78 14.57
N PHE A 122 -13.93 13.31 13.60
CA PHE A 122 -15.38 13.13 13.72
C PHE A 122 -15.78 11.66 13.88
N SER A 123 -14.83 10.72 13.76
CA SER A 123 -15.14 9.29 13.78
C SER A 123 -15.19 8.73 15.19
N GLN A 124 -16.25 7.98 15.50
CA GLN A 124 -16.39 7.19 16.72
C GLN A 124 -16.15 5.68 16.47
N CYS A 125 -15.86 5.30 15.24
CA CYS A 125 -15.44 3.95 14.87
C CYS A 125 -14.07 3.98 14.17
N PRO A 126 -13.35 2.85 14.08
CA PRO A 126 -12.09 2.76 13.37
C PRO A 126 -12.17 3.34 11.95
N LEU A 127 -11.23 4.22 11.63
CA LEU A 127 -11.05 4.76 10.28
C LEU A 127 -9.75 4.22 9.70
N ILE A 128 -9.83 3.64 8.50
CA ILE A 128 -8.70 3.04 7.79
C ILE A 128 -8.43 3.84 6.52
N ASN A 129 -7.21 4.36 6.40
CA ASN A 129 -6.76 5.06 5.21
C ASN A 129 -6.37 4.06 4.10
N ALA A 130 -7.18 3.97 3.05
CA ALA A 130 -6.94 3.15 1.86
C ALA A 130 -6.21 3.91 0.73
N GLY A 131 -5.55 5.00 1.07
CA GLY A 131 -4.76 5.86 0.18
C GLY A 131 -5.24 7.30 0.15
N SER A 132 -4.38 8.25 0.51
CA SER A 132 -4.66 9.68 0.54
C SER A 132 -3.60 10.50 -0.17
N GLY A 133 -4.01 11.23 -1.20
CA GLY A 133 -3.15 12.11 -2.01
C GLY A 133 -1.86 11.43 -2.43
N THR A 134 -0.75 12.11 -2.15
CA THR A 134 0.62 11.59 -2.29
C THR A 134 1.21 11.12 -0.95
N SER A 135 0.46 11.23 0.17
CA SER A 135 1.00 11.14 1.53
C SER A 135 1.08 9.71 2.06
N ALA A 136 -0.06 8.99 2.13
CA ALA A 136 -0.11 7.73 2.85
C ALA A 136 -1.00 6.66 2.22
N HIS A 137 -0.55 5.41 2.34
CA HIS A 137 -1.33 4.19 2.07
C HIS A 137 -0.83 3.09 3.01
N PRO A 138 -1.20 3.13 4.31
CA PRO A 138 -0.62 2.26 5.33
C PRO A 138 -0.81 0.77 5.02
N THR A 139 -1.99 0.35 4.57
CA THR A 139 -2.23 -1.07 4.26
C THR A 139 -1.45 -1.56 3.03
N GLN A 140 -1.00 -0.66 2.14
CA GLN A 140 -0.08 -1.03 1.07
C GLN A 140 1.33 -1.29 1.62
N ALA A 141 1.85 -0.36 2.44
CA ALA A 141 3.17 -0.57 3.04
C ALA A 141 3.21 -1.82 3.93
N LEU A 142 2.13 -2.13 4.65
CA LEU A 142 2.04 -3.34 5.47
C LEU A 142 2.00 -4.63 4.64
N LEU A 143 1.27 -4.65 3.51
CA LEU A 143 1.27 -5.84 2.63
C LEU A 143 2.61 -6.02 1.90
N ASP A 144 3.25 -4.92 1.53
CA ASP A 144 4.60 -4.96 0.95
C ASP A 144 5.58 -5.52 1.99
N LEU A 145 5.49 -5.06 3.23
CA LEU A 145 6.28 -5.59 4.34
C LEU A 145 5.97 -7.07 4.62
N LEU A 146 4.72 -7.51 4.54
CA LEU A 146 4.37 -8.93 4.68
C LEU A 146 5.05 -9.78 3.60
N THR A 147 5.11 -9.30 2.38
CA THR A 147 5.79 -9.98 1.27
C THR A 147 7.31 -10.11 1.56
N LEU A 148 7.91 -9.04 2.08
CA LEU A 148 9.32 -9.07 2.51
C LEU A 148 9.53 -10.00 3.71
N TYR A 149 8.66 -9.93 4.71
CA TYR A 149 8.70 -10.77 5.90
C TYR A 149 8.68 -12.27 5.56
N GLN A 150 7.79 -12.66 4.64
CA GLN A 150 7.69 -14.04 4.17
C GLN A 150 8.91 -14.46 3.35
N HIS A 151 9.38 -13.60 2.45
CA HIS A 151 10.51 -13.91 1.59
C HIS A 151 11.82 -14.05 2.36
N PHE A 152 12.09 -13.17 3.31
CA PHE A 152 13.33 -13.19 4.10
C PHE A 152 13.23 -14.00 5.41
N GLY A 153 12.06 -14.54 5.73
CA GLY A 153 11.87 -15.42 6.88
C GLY A 153 11.86 -14.74 8.23
N GLY A 154 11.47 -13.44 8.29
CA GLY A 154 11.31 -12.72 9.56
C GLY A 154 11.73 -11.25 9.50
N LEU A 155 11.27 -10.44 10.48
CA LEU A 155 11.60 -9.02 10.55
C LEU A 155 13.09 -8.76 10.85
N GLU A 156 13.70 -9.61 11.65
CA GLU A 156 15.11 -9.54 12.03
C GLU A 156 16.06 -9.67 10.83
N ASN A 157 15.63 -10.41 9.79
CA ASN A 157 16.39 -10.62 8.56
C ASN A 157 16.28 -9.44 7.58
N LEU A 158 15.44 -8.46 7.87
CA LEU A 158 15.28 -7.26 7.05
C LEU A 158 16.30 -6.15 7.37
N LYS A 159 16.85 -6.15 8.59
CA LYS A 159 17.83 -5.14 9.00
C LYS A 159 19.07 -5.18 8.09
N GLY A 160 19.42 -4.03 7.53
CA GLY A 160 20.56 -3.89 6.61
C GLY A 160 20.28 -4.36 5.16
N LYS A 161 19.10 -4.92 4.86
CA LYS A 161 18.68 -5.18 3.47
C LYS A 161 18.53 -3.87 2.71
N LYS A 162 18.84 -3.92 1.42
CA LYS A 162 18.88 -2.76 0.53
C LYS A 162 17.67 -2.76 -0.39
N ILE A 163 16.89 -1.67 -0.34
CA ILE A 163 15.76 -1.47 -1.24
C ILE A 163 15.97 -0.25 -2.12
N ALA A 164 15.72 -0.40 -3.43
CA ALA A 164 15.68 0.70 -4.36
C ALA A 164 14.25 0.95 -4.84
N PHE A 165 13.76 2.18 -4.67
CA PHE A 165 12.50 2.65 -5.25
C PHE A 165 12.80 3.29 -6.60
N ILE A 166 12.19 2.76 -7.67
CA ILE A 166 12.42 3.20 -9.05
C ILE A 166 11.13 3.80 -9.60
N GLY A 167 11.17 5.05 -10.07
CA GLY A 167 10.04 5.72 -10.69
C GLY A 167 9.58 6.98 -9.98
N ASP A 168 8.31 7.37 -10.10
CA ASP A 168 7.78 8.61 -9.53
C ASP A 168 7.67 8.56 -7.99
N VAL A 169 8.81 8.68 -7.31
CA VAL A 169 8.89 8.62 -5.84
C VAL A 169 8.17 9.80 -5.20
N LYS A 170 8.38 11.01 -5.73
CA LYS A 170 7.88 12.27 -5.18
C LYS A 170 6.37 12.28 -5.01
N ASN A 171 5.64 11.74 -5.99
CA ASN A 171 4.19 11.74 -6.00
C ASN A 171 3.58 10.41 -5.54
N SER A 172 4.40 9.48 -5.03
CA SER A 172 3.96 8.14 -4.66
C SER A 172 3.63 8.02 -3.17
N ARG A 173 2.35 7.97 -2.82
CA ARG A 173 1.90 7.61 -1.46
C ARG A 173 2.38 6.23 -1.00
N VAL A 174 2.65 5.33 -1.96
CA VAL A 174 3.19 3.99 -1.65
C VAL A 174 4.65 4.11 -1.24
N ALA A 175 5.47 4.82 -2.01
CA ALA A 175 6.86 5.08 -1.65
C ALA A 175 6.95 5.77 -0.28
N ASN A 176 6.17 6.84 -0.07
CA ASN A 176 6.17 7.59 1.19
C ASN A 176 5.82 6.72 2.41
N SER A 177 4.85 5.83 2.30
CA SER A 177 4.48 4.93 3.40
C SER A 177 5.52 3.84 3.63
N ASN A 178 6.06 3.26 2.56
CA ASN A 178 7.11 2.23 2.64
C ASN A 178 8.41 2.81 3.19
N ILE A 179 8.87 3.95 2.71
CA ILE A 179 10.11 4.59 3.17
C ILE A 179 10.06 4.79 4.68
N LYS A 180 8.99 5.40 5.20
CA LYS A 180 8.82 5.63 6.65
C LYS A 180 8.82 4.34 7.45
N LEU A 181 8.16 3.29 6.95
CA LEU A 181 8.06 2.00 7.63
C LEU A 181 9.39 1.26 7.61
N LEU A 182 10.01 1.15 6.44
CA LEU A 182 11.23 0.36 6.24
C LEU A 182 12.46 1.01 6.90
N GLN A 183 12.51 2.35 7.01
CA GLN A 183 13.53 3.04 7.81
C GLN A 183 13.46 2.65 9.29
N ARG A 184 12.26 2.50 9.86
CA ARG A 184 12.07 2.06 11.26
C ARG A 184 12.58 0.63 11.48
N LEU A 185 12.63 -0.19 10.42
CA LEU A 185 13.12 -1.57 10.42
C LEU A 185 14.61 -1.67 10.06
N GLY A 186 15.28 -0.55 9.80
CA GLY A 186 16.70 -0.51 9.54
C GLY A 186 17.13 -0.94 8.14
N LEU A 187 16.25 -0.86 7.13
CA LEU A 187 16.64 -1.07 5.74
C LEU A 187 17.42 0.14 5.19
N GLU A 188 18.37 -0.13 4.30
CA GLU A 188 19.04 0.89 3.51
C GLU A 188 18.21 1.22 2.26
N ILE A 189 17.93 2.51 2.05
CA ILE A 189 17.01 2.96 1.00
C ILE A 189 17.75 3.79 -0.04
N MET A 190 17.50 3.49 -1.32
CA MET A 190 17.93 4.30 -2.46
C MET A 190 16.70 4.68 -3.29
N LEU A 191 16.70 5.93 -3.79
CA LEU A 191 15.65 6.43 -4.67
C LEU A 191 16.24 6.64 -6.07
N CYS A 192 15.61 6.07 -7.08
CA CYS A 192 16.04 6.16 -8.47
C CYS A 192 14.94 6.75 -9.34
N ALA A 193 15.17 7.94 -9.85
CA ALA A 193 14.22 8.63 -10.74
C ALA A 193 14.87 9.84 -11.42
N PRO A 194 14.22 10.45 -12.43
CA PRO A 194 14.55 11.79 -12.90
C PRO A 194 14.48 12.81 -11.77
N SER A 195 15.27 13.87 -11.81
CA SER A 195 15.34 14.91 -10.76
C SER A 195 13.99 15.49 -10.38
N SER A 196 13.08 15.68 -11.34
CA SER A 196 11.71 16.21 -11.12
C SER A 196 10.80 15.26 -10.36
N MET A 197 11.09 13.96 -10.36
CA MET A 197 10.35 12.88 -9.67
C MET A 197 10.99 12.47 -8.33
N LEU A 198 12.12 13.05 -7.96
CA LEU A 198 12.77 12.84 -6.66
C LEU A 198 12.29 13.89 -5.64
N PRO A 199 11.98 13.48 -4.41
CA PRO A 199 11.77 14.44 -3.32
C PRO A 199 13.09 15.02 -2.83
N THR A 200 13.04 16.18 -2.17
CA THR A 200 14.17 16.64 -1.35
C THR A 200 14.33 15.71 -0.16
N THR A 201 15.51 15.10 -0.01
CA THR A 201 15.74 14.03 0.97
C THR A 201 17.21 13.90 1.33
N SER A 202 17.48 13.31 2.49
CA SER A 202 18.83 12.87 2.90
C SER A 202 19.14 11.42 2.50
N LEU A 203 18.18 10.70 1.91
CA LEU A 203 18.40 9.35 1.41
C LEU A 203 19.33 9.32 0.20
N LYS A 204 19.93 8.16 -0.07
CA LYS A 204 20.69 7.96 -1.31
C LYS A 204 19.79 8.14 -2.53
N THR A 205 20.24 8.91 -3.50
CA THR A 205 19.52 9.12 -4.76
C THR A 205 20.41 8.81 -5.95
N THR A 206 19.83 8.34 -7.03
CA THR A 206 20.49 8.16 -8.33
C THR A 206 19.51 8.43 -9.47
N HIS A 207 20.05 8.77 -10.65
CA HIS A 207 19.30 8.87 -11.89
C HIS A 207 19.54 7.66 -12.81
N ASN A 208 20.40 6.73 -12.38
CA ASN A 208 20.83 5.58 -13.15
C ASN A 208 20.18 4.31 -12.58
N VAL A 209 19.33 3.64 -13.40
CA VAL A 209 18.62 2.44 -13.01
C VAL A 209 19.57 1.26 -12.80
N GLU A 210 20.66 1.17 -13.53
CA GLU A 210 21.67 0.13 -13.40
C GLU A 210 22.38 0.21 -12.04
N GLU A 211 22.65 1.44 -11.56
CA GLU A 211 23.20 1.67 -10.22
C GLU A 211 22.20 1.24 -9.13
N ALA A 212 20.91 1.54 -9.31
CA ALA A 212 19.86 1.11 -8.39
C ALA A 212 19.72 -0.41 -8.35
N ILE A 213 19.80 -1.09 -9.49
CA ILE A 213 19.78 -2.55 -9.59
C ILE A 213 21.02 -3.15 -8.91
N ALA A 214 22.19 -2.58 -9.12
CA ALA A 214 23.45 -3.04 -8.51
C ALA A 214 23.48 -2.85 -6.98
N PHE A 215 22.73 -1.89 -6.46
CA PHE A 215 22.63 -1.60 -5.03
C PHE A 215 21.71 -2.59 -4.29
N ALA A 216 20.60 -3.00 -4.90
CA ALA A 216 19.41 -3.50 -4.22
C ALA A 216 19.40 -5.03 -4.00
N ASP A 217 18.86 -5.45 -2.85
CA ASP A 217 18.29 -6.78 -2.61
C ASP A 217 16.81 -6.82 -3.00
N ILE A 218 16.15 -5.65 -2.98
CA ILE A 218 14.73 -5.46 -3.25
C ILE A 218 14.56 -4.30 -4.22
N LEU A 219 13.89 -4.52 -5.35
CA LEU A 219 13.50 -3.48 -6.29
C LEU A 219 12.01 -3.20 -6.17
N MET A 220 11.63 -2.00 -5.77
CA MET A 220 10.24 -1.53 -5.78
C MET A 220 10.05 -0.59 -6.97
N SER A 221 9.52 -1.12 -8.07
CA SER A 221 9.13 -0.28 -9.21
C SER A 221 7.81 0.43 -8.91
N LEU A 222 7.73 1.70 -9.28
CA LEU A 222 6.57 2.56 -9.05
C LEU A 222 5.97 2.96 -10.39
N ARG A 223 4.65 3.00 -10.45
CA ARG A 223 3.94 3.49 -11.63
C ARG A 223 4.30 4.95 -11.90
N THR A 224 4.63 5.27 -13.13
CA THR A 224 4.74 6.65 -13.60
C THR A 224 3.35 7.28 -13.63
N GLN A 225 3.12 8.28 -12.75
CA GLN A 225 1.81 8.91 -12.55
C GLN A 225 1.68 10.16 -13.44
N THR A 226 1.63 9.96 -14.75
CA THR A 226 1.56 11.06 -15.74
C THR A 226 0.40 12.03 -15.48
N GLU A 227 -0.70 11.53 -14.93
CA GLU A 227 -1.87 12.31 -14.54
C GLU A 227 -1.64 13.30 -13.39
N ARG A 228 -0.50 13.21 -12.70
CA ARG A 228 -0.14 14.09 -11.57
C ARG A 228 0.93 15.12 -11.92
N HIS A 229 1.43 15.09 -13.15
CA HIS A 229 2.45 16.03 -13.62
C HIS A 229 1.81 17.16 -14.41
N ASN A 230 2.15 18.42 -14.07
CA ASN A 230 1.66 19.61 -14.77
C ASN A 230 2.30 19.81 -16.16
N ALA A 231 3.40 19.09 -16.44
CA ALA A 231 4.10 19.11 -17.73
C ALA A 231 4.71 17.73 -18.00
N PRO A 232 4.84 17.31 -19.27
CA PRO A 232 5.50 16.06 -19.61
C PRO A 232 6.99 16.13 -19.23
N ILE A 233 7.47 15.14 -18.48
CA ILE A 233 8.87 15.02 -18.06
C ILE A 233 9.70 14.30 -19.12
N PHE A 234 9.05 13.43 -19.89
CA PHE A 234 9.61 12.70 -21.04
C PHE A 234 8.78 12.98 -22.27
N ALA A 235 9.39 12.87 -23.44
CA ALA A 235 8.68 13.02 -24.70
C ALA A 235 7.58 11.96 -24.88
N SER A 236 7.80 10.77 -24.32
CA SER A 236 6.82 9.68 -24.29
C SER A 236 7.03 8.74 -23.08
N LEU A 237 6.01 7.93 -22.77
CA LEU A 237 6.16 6.83 -21.79
C LEU A 237 7.23 5.80 -22.23
N LYS A 238 7.41 5.65 -23.54
CA LYS A 238 8.44 4.75 -24.09
C LYS A 238 9.85 5.26 -23.79
N ASP A 239 10.08 6.57 -23.86
CA ASP A 239 11.39 7.16 -23.52
C ASP A 239 11.68 7.00 -22.02
N TYR A 240 10.65 7.15 -21.18
CA TYR A 240 10.77 6.81 -19.77
C TYR A 240 11.13 5.34 -19.58
N GLY A 241 10.42 4.42 -20.24
CA GLY A 241 10.67 2.97 -20.15
C GLY A 241 12.08 2.60 -20.61
N ASN A 242 12.59 3.23 -21.69
CA ASN A 242 13.95 3.03 -22.16
C ASN A 242 15.00 3.41 -21.08
N ALA A 243 14.71 4.37 -20.21
CA ALA A 243 15.63 4.80 -19.15
C ALA A 243 15.45 4.01 -17.84
N TYR A 244 14.21 3.68 -17.44
CA TYR A 244 13.91 3.21 -16.07
C TYR A 244 13.25 1.84 -15.97
N CYS A 245 12.89 1.19 -17.09
CA CYS A 245 12.29 -0.14 -17.07
C CYS A 245 13.24 -1.19 -16.47
N ILE A 246 12.73 -1.98 -15.54
CA ILE A 246 13.45 -3.17 -15.03
C ILE A 246 13.33 -4.27 -16.09
N THR A 247 14.44 -4.60 -16.76
CA THR A 247 14.50 -5.63 -17.82
C THR A 247 15.35 -6.81 -17.42
N GLN A 248 15.12 -7.96 -18.05
CA GLN A 248 15.95 -9.17 -17.86
C GLN A 248 17.43 -8.88 -18.19
N GLN A 249 17.68 -8.11 -19.24
CA GLN A 249 19.03 -7.74 -19.63
C GLN A 249 19.74 -6.94 -18.52
N ARG A 250 19.07 -5.91 -17.96
CA ARG A 250 19.61 -5.10 -16.88
C ARG A 250 19.85 -5.91 -15.61
N LEU A 251 18.89 -6.76 -15.24
CA LEU A 251 19.03 -7.63 -14.07
C LEU A 251 20.22 -8.59 -14.25
N LYS A 252 20.37 -9.20 -15.40
CA LYS A 252 21.50 -10.11 -15.70
C LYS A 252 22.86 -9.38 -15.66
N ALA A 253 22.91 -8.16 -16.17
CA ALA A 253 24.15 -7.39 -16.27
C ALA A 253 24.57 -6.73 -14.96
N HIS A 254 23.64 -6.25 -14.13
CA HIS A 254 23.93 -5.33 -13.03
C HIS A 254 23.52 -5.82 -11.65
N ALA A 255 22.58 -6.78 -11.52
CA ALA A 255 22.21 -7.29 -10.20
C ALA A 255 23.38 -8.03 -9.54
N LYS A 256 23.88 -7.49 -8.44
CA LYS A 256 24.92 -8.14 -7.61
C LYS A 256 24.34 -9.32 -6.84
N ASN A 257 23.12 -9.15 -6.32
CA ASN A 257 22.34 -10.23 -5.74
C ASN A 257 21.50 -10.89 -6.83
N LYS A 258 21.78 -12.15 -7.15
CA LYS A 258 21.02 -12.92 -8.14
C LYS A 258 19.59 -13.23 -7.68
N GLU A 259 19.35 -13.18 -6.36
CA GLU A 259 18.07 -13.42 -5.71
C GLU A 259 17.27 -12.12 -5.48
N VAL A 260 17.69 -11.01 -6.13
CA VAL A 260 16.96 -9.74 -6.02
C VAL A 260 15.48 -9.93 -6.34
N ILE A 261 14.61 -9.49 -5.44
CA ILE A 261 13.17 -9.58 -5.66
C ILE A 261 12.59 -8.27 -6.19
N ILE A 262 11.51 -8.40 -6.96
CA ILE A 262 10.88 -7.29 -7.66
C ILE A 262 9.46 -7.13 -7.18
N LEU A 263 9.15 -5.94 -6.69
CA LEU A 263 7.85 -5.51 -6.18
C LEU A 263 7.26 -4.41 -7.08
N HIS A 264 5.94 -4.35 -7.12
CA HIS A 264 5.20 -3.25 -7.75
C HIS A 264 3.80 -3.13 -7.15
N PRO A 265 3.36 -1.94 -6.69
CA PRO A 265 2.06 -1.77 -6.03
C PRO A 265 0.87 -1.85 -6.99
N GLY A 266 1.12 -1.94 -8.29
CA GLY A 266 0.11 -1.99 -9.35
C GLY A 266 -0.69 -0.69 -9.56
N PRO A 267 -1.28 -0.51 -10.76
CA PRO A 267 -1.13 -1.36 -11.93
C PRO A 267 0.26 -1.23 -12.54
N VAL A 268 0.81 -2.31 -13.06
CA VAL A 268 2.07 -2.30 -13.79
C VAL A 268 1.82 -1.79 -15.21
N HIS A 269 2.60 -0.84 -15.68
CA HIS A 269 2.73 -0.54 -17.10
C HIS A 269 3.79 -1.49 -17.69
N ARG A 270 3.33 -2.57 -18.33
CA ARG A 270 4.20 -3.57 -18.96
C ARG A 270 5.14 -2.91 -19.96
N ASP A 271 6.41 -3.33 -19.93
CA ASP A 271 7.47 -2.86 -20.81
C ASP A 271 7.82 -1.36 -20.67
N ILE A 272 7.28 -0.72 -19.59
CA ILE A 272 7.57 0.65 -19.18
C ILE A 272 8.11 0.68 -17.76
N ASP A 273 7.37 0.15 -16.78
CA ASP A 273 7.84 0.03 -15.39
C ASP A 273 8.68 -1.24 -15.22
N ILE A 274 8.18 -2.34 -15.73
CA ILE A 274 8.79 -3.69 -15.68
C ILE A 274 8.53 -4.39 -17.01
N GLU A 275 9.57 -5.01 -17.56
CA GLU A 275 9.49 -5.86 -18.76
C GLU A 275 8.55 -7.04 -18.52
N SER A 276 7.75 -7.40 -19.53
CA SER A 276 6.78 -8.48 -19.44
C SER A 276 7.43 -9.82 -19.03
N ALA A 277 8.64 -10.11 -19.53
CA ALA A 277 9.40 -11.30 -19.15
C ALA A 277 9.84 -11.31 -17.67
N VAL A 278 10.10 -10.14 -17.09
CA VAL A 278 10.45 -9.99 -15.66
C VAL A 278 9.23 -10.22 -14.76
N LEU A 279 8.03 -9.86 -15.22
CA LEU A 279 6.80 -10.11 -14.45
C LEU A 279 6.47 -11.60 -14.30
N GLU A 280 6.90 -12.42 -15.24
CA GLU A 280 6.72 -13.89 -15.23
C GLU A 280 7.91 -14.62 -14.57
N ASP A 281 8.94 -13.89 -14.12
CA ASP A 281 10.12 -14.42 -13.45
C ASP A 281 9.81 -14.74 -11.97
N GLU A 282 10.43 -15.77 -11.40
CA GLU A 282 10.26 -16.18 -10.00
C GLU A 282 10.62 -15.08 -8.97
N ARG A 283 11.50 -14.16 -9.38
CA ARG A 283 11.89 -12.98 -8.59
C ARG A 283 10.76 -11.95 -8.48
N SER A 284 9.78 -11.98 -9.36
CA SER A 284 8.62 -11.10 -9.32
C SER A 284 7.66 -11.53 -8.22
N LYS A 285 7.44 -10.65 -7.24
CA LYS A 285 6.49 -10.87 -6.13
C LYS A 285 5.20 -10.08 -6.28
N VAL A 286 4.92 -9.57 -7.49
CA VAL A 286 3.78 -8.68 -7.75
C VAL A 286 2.44 -9.35 -7.45
N LEU A 287 2.24 -10.60 -7.87
CA LEU A 287 1.00 -11.33 -7.56
C LEU A 287 0.95 -11.81 -6.11
N GLU A 288 2.11 -12.09 -5.50
CA GLU A 288 2.20 -12.38 -4.07
C GLU A 288 1.79 -11.16 -3.23
N GLN A 289 2.21 -9.93 -3.61
CA GLN A 289 1.71 -8.69 -2.98
C GLN A 289 0.18 -8.58 -3.07
N VAL A 290 -0.44 -8.96 -4.18
CA VAL A 290 -1.91 -8.94 -4.33
C VAL A 290 -2.57 -9.92 -3.34
N LYS A 291 -2.07 -11.15 -3.26
CA LYS A 291 -2.53 -12.16 -2.29
C LYS A 291 -2.36 -11.67 -0.85
N ASN A 292 -1.16 -11.19 -0.51
CA ASN A 292 -0.81 -10.64 0.80
C ASN A 292 -1.65 -9.41 1.14
N GLY A 293 -2.12 -8.68 0.12
CA GLY A 293 -3.03 -7.56 0.30
C GLY A 293 -4.36 -7.96 0.94
N VAL A 294 -4.92 -9.11 0.59
CA VAL A 294 -6.15 -9.62 1.23
C VAL A 294 -5.83 -10.04 2.66
N ALA A 295 -4.79 -10.86 2.85
CA ALA A 295 -4.40 -11.37 4.16
C ALA A 295 -4.09 -10.26 5.18
N MET A 296 -3.32 -9.25 4.77
CA MET A 296 -3.00 -8.11 5.63
C MET A 296 -4.24 -7.28 5.97
N ARG A 297 -5.18 -7.10 5.05
CA ARG A 297 -6.43 -6.39 5.31
C ARG A 297 -7.34 -7.17 6.25
N MET A 298 -7.34 -8.51 6.18
CA MET A 298 -8.01 -9.36 7.17
C MET A 298 -7.42 -9.11 8.56
N ALA A 299 -6.10 -9.19 8.72
CA ALA A 299 -5.44 -8.95 10.01
C ALA A 299 -5.70 -7.53 10.55
N VAL A 300 -5.63 -6.50 9.69
CA VAL A 300 -5.91 -5.10 10.09
C VAL A 300 -7.37 -4.92 10.54
N LEU A 301 -8.33 -5.50 9.83
CA LEU A 301 -9.76 -5.40 10.21
C LEU A 301 -10.03 -6.12 11.53
N GLU A 302 -9.49 -7.32 11.72
CA GLU A 302 -9.61 -8.05 12.98
C GLU A 302 -9.00 -7.26 14.14
N PHE A 303 -7.76 -6.78 13.98
CA PHE A 303 -7.05 -5.99 14.99
C PHE A 303 -7.79 -4.71 15.41
N LEU A 304 -8.38 -3.98 14.46
CA LEU A 304 -9.06 -2.72 14.77
C LEU A 304 -10.48 -2.90 15.32
N LEU A 305 -11.13 -4.04 15.04
CA LEU A 305 -12.52 -4.28 15.40
C LEU A 305 -12.70 -5.20 16.61
N LEU A 306 -11.70 -6.02 16.95
CA LEU A 306 -11.82 -7.03 18.02
C LEU A 306 -10.87 -6.80 19.19
N ASP A 307 -9.73 -6.10 18.99
CA ASP A 307 -8.73 -5.74 20.04
C ASP A 307 -9.01 -4.31 20.57
#